data_5290b557968f216901da4ae065ca5b3b
#
_entry.id   5290b557968f216901da4ae065ca5b3b
#
_cell.length_a   1.000
_cell.length_b   1.000
_cell.length_c   1.000
_cell.angle_alpha   90.00
_cell.angle_beta   90.00
_cell.angle_gamma   90.00
#
_symmetry.space_group_name_H-M   'P 1'
#
loop_
_entity.id
_entity.type
_entity.pdbx_description
1 polymer ?
#
loop_
_entity_poly.entity_id
_entity_poly.type
_entity_poly.pdbx_seq_one_letter_code
_entity_poly.pdbx_strand_id
1 'polypeptide(L)'
;MTFYDRGASDGGFEGGIRTALQAMLTSPHFLFRMEERPANVRPGDIYRISDIDLASRLSFFLWGSPPDEQLLRLAQDGDLSNSSEIERQVRRMMADPRAEALATRFAAQWLRLQDLDKVHPDQFWFPDFDQQLADAMRRETELFFDSVVRQDRGVLELLTADYTYLNARLAGHYDIPNVQGAHFRRVGLAADSPRGGLLGQGSILTLTSHAIRTSPVLRGKWILDNILGTPPPDPPPNVP
;
A
#
# COMPACT_ATOMS: atom_id res chain seq x y z
N MET A 1 32.14 2.52 -17.63
CA MET A 1 33.18 2.09 -18.59
C MET A 1 33.98 0.91 -18.04
N THR A 2 34.52 0.95 -16.82
CA THR A 2 35.38 -0.09 -16.24
C THR A 2 34.85 -1.54 -16.32
N PHE A 3 33.56 -1.74 -16.12
CA PHE A 3 32.96 -3.10 -16.21
C PHE A 3 32.80 -3.60 -17.65
N TYR A 4 32.49 -2.69 -18.58
CA TYR A 4 32.45 -3.02 -20.00
C TYR A 4 33.84 -3.41 -20.48
N ASP A 5 34.87 -2.62 -20.19
CA ASP A 5 36.24 -2.86 -20.64
C ASP A 5 36.79 -4.20 -20.13
N ARG A 6 36.46 -4.55 -18.87
CA ARG A 6 36.82 -5.86 -18.28
C ARG A 6 36.14 -7.02 -19.00
N GLY A 7 34.84 -6.92 -19.27
CA GLY A 7 34.14 -7.98 -19.99
C GLY A 7 34.53 -8.07 -21.46
N ALA A 8 34.87 -6.94 -22.08
CA ALA A 8 35.28 -6.88 -23.46
C ALA A 8 36.68 -7.50 -23.73
N SER A 9 37.59 -7.41 -22.76
CA SER A 9 38.91 -8.06 -22.84
C SER A 9 38.83 -9.59 -22.89
N ASP A 10 37.80 -10.18 -22.24
CA ASP A 10 37.64 -11.63 -22.14
C ASP A 10 36.68 -12.20 -23.20
N GLY A 11 35.67 -11.43 -23.63
CA GLY A 11 34.58 -11.90 -24.49
C GLY A 11 34.14 -10.93 -25.59
N GLY A 12 34.98 -9.96 -25.97
CA GLY A 12 34.67 -8.96 -26.99
C GLY A 12 33.46 -8.09 -26.61
N PHE A 13 32.80 -7.54 -27.63
CA PHE A 13 31.65 -6.63 -27.43
C PHE A 13 30.54 -7.24 -26.56
N GLU A 14 30.17 -8.49 -26.86
CA GLU A 14 29.11 -9.20 -26.11
C GLU A 14 29.48 -9.42 -24.64
N GLY A 15 30.74 -9.81 -24.36
CA GLY A 15 31.28 -9.95 -23.03
C GLY A 15 31.25 -8.61 -22.24
N GLY A 16 31.62 -7.52 -22.93
CA GLY A 16 31.56 -6.18 -22.40
C GLY A 16 30.16 -5.76 -21.99
N ILE A 17 29.17 -5.92 -22.87
CA ILE A 17 27.75 -5.60 -22.61
C ILE A 17 27.22 -6.45 -21.45
N ARG A 18 27.46 -7.76 -21.46
CA ARG A 18 27.01 -8.67 -20.40
C ARG A 18 27.53 -8.24 -19.02
N THR A 19 28.83 -7.97 -18.92
CA THR A 19 29.47 -7.58 -17.66
C THR A 19 28.98 -6.22 -17.18
N ALA A 20 28.80 -5.26 -18.09
CA ALA A 20 28.24 -3.95 -17.76
C ALA A 20 26.79 -4.05 -17.23
N LEU A 21 25.93 -4.84 -17.91
CA LEU A 21 24.55 -5.07 -17.47
C LEU A 21 24.50 -5.77 -16.09
N GLN A 22 25.33 -6.79 -15.88
CA GLN A 22 25.42 -7.47 -14.59
C GLN A 22 25.81 -6.50 -13.49
N ALA A 23 26.81 -5.64 -13.72
CA ALA A 23 27.23 -4.65 -12.74
C ALA A 23 26.15 -3.62 -12.43
N MET A 24 25.39 -3.17 -13.42
CA MET A 24 24.24 -2.27 -13.20
C MET A 24 23.15 -2.94 -12.39
N LEU A 25 22.73 -4.14 -12.78
CA LEU A 25 21.62 -4.87 -12.13
C LEU A 25 21.96 -5.32 -10.71
N THR A 26 23.23 -5.50 -10.38
CA THR A 26 23.69 -5.86 -9.02
C THR A 26 24.12 -4.66 -8.19
N SER A 27 24.10 -3.46 -8.75
CA SER A 27 24.49 -2.24 -8.02
C SER A 27 23.48 -1.94 -6.90
N PRO A 28 23.95 -1.64 -5.67
CA PRO A 28 23.08 -1.17 -4.59
C PRO A 28 22.25 0.07 -4.98
N HIS A 29 22.79 0.98 -5.78
CA HIS A 29 22.07 2.16 -6.27
C HIS A 29 20.96 1.83 -7.26
N PHE A 30 21.00 0.68 -7.91
CA PHE A 30 19.93 0.18 -8.76
C PHE A 30 18.89 -0.60 -7.96
N LEU A 31 19.35 -1.45 -7.02
CA LEU A 31 18.46 -2.35 -6.25
C LEU A 31 17.73 -1.62 -5.13
N PHE A 32 18.36 -0.62 -4.52
CA PHE A 32 17.83 0.11 -3.37
C PHE A 32 17.72 1.60 -3.69
N ARG A 33 16.71 2.23 -3.13
CA ARG A 33 16.59 3.69 -3.13
C ARG A 33 17.40 4.24 -1.98
N MET A 34 18.68 4.46 -2.25
CA MET A 34 19.62 5.02 -1.28
C MET A 34 19.59 6.53 -1.36
N GLU A 35 19.44 7.19 -0.24
CA GLU A 35 19.53 8.64 -0.12
C GLU A 35 20.92 9.01 0.42
N GLU A 36 21.55 9.98 -0.21
CA GLU A 36 22.86 10.45 0.25
C GLU A 36 22.69 11.44 1.40
N ARG A 37 23.27 11.09 2.54
CA ARG A 37 23.33 11.99 3.68
C ARG A 37 24.43 13.03 3.46
N PRO A 38 24.14 14.34 3.61
CA PRO A 38 25.18 15.36 3.55
C PRO A 38 26.28 15.12 4.61
N ALA A 39 27.53 15.32 4.22
CA ALA A 39 28.68 14.99 5.06
C ALA A 39 28.76 15.76 6.40
N ASN A 40 28.12 16.94 6.47
CA ASN A 40 28.12 17.83 7.63
C ASN A 40 26.94 17.63 8.59
N VAL A 41 26.10 16.61 8.37
CA VAL A 41 24.90 16.33 9.18
C VAL A 41 25.24 15.33 10.29
N ARG A 42 24.85 15.63 11.53
CA ARG A 42 25.05 14.78 12.71
C ARG A 42 23.85 13.85 12.94
N PRO A 43 24.01 12.73 13.66
CA PRO A 43 22.88 11.91 14.07
C PRO A 43 21.85 12.74 14.88
N GLY A 44 20.58 12.72 14.43
CA GLY A 44 19.49 13.48 15.06
C GLY A 44 19.21 14.84 14.41
N ASP A 45 20.09 15.34 13.54
CA ASP A 45 19.81 16.58 12.80
C ASP A 45 18.74 16.36 11.72
N ILE A 46 17.92 17.38 11.54
CA ILE A 46 16.97 17.46 10.42
C ILE A 46 17.69 18.11 9.24
N TYR A 47 17.68 17.46 8.11
CA TYR A 47 18.26 17.98 6.87
C TYR A 47 17.31 17.81 5.70
N ARG A 48 17.50 18.62 4.68
CA ARG A 48 16.79 18.51 3.44
C ARG A 48 17.48 17.49 2.54
N ILE A 49 16.70 16.56 1.99
CA ILE A 49 17.15 15.64 0.95
C ILE A 49 17.30 16.35 -0.39
N SER A 50 18.04 15.76 -1.33
CA SER A 50 18.15 16.27 -2.69
C SER A 50 16.78 16.26 -3.40
N ASP A 51 16.62 17.14 -4.40
CA ASP A 51 15.38 17.18 -5.20
C ASP A 51 15.16 15.87 -5.97
N ILE A 52 16.24 15.18 -6.38
CA ILE A 52 16.16 13.85 -7.00
C ILE A 52 15.65 12.80 -6.02
N ASP A 53 16.15 12.81 -4.79
CA ASP A 53 15.65 11.91 -3.75
C ASP A 53 14.19 12.20 -3.41
N LEU A 54 13.82 13.48 -3.35
CA LEU A 54 12.43 13.90 -3.13
C LEU A 54 11.51 13.44 -4.26
N ALA A 55 11.93 13.59 -5.52
CA ALA A 55 11.19 13.08 -6.67
C ALA A 55 11.00 11.55 -6.59
N SER A 56 12.05 10.82 -6.22
CA SER A 56 12.00 9.38 -6.00
C SER A 56 11.03 9.02 -4.86
N ARG A 57 11.11 9.68 -3.71
CA ARG A 57 10.18 9.45 -2.59
C ARG A 57 8.73 9.68 -2.99
N LEU A 58 8.43 10.82 -3.60
CA LEU A 58 7.07 11.16 -4.04
C LEU A 58 6.53 10.11 -5.02
N SER A 59 7.33 9.76 -6.02
CA SER A 59 6.91 8.83 -7.07
C SER A 59 6.66 7.42 -6.52
N PHE A 60 7.58 6.88 -5.76
CA PHE A 60 7.39 5.54 -5.20
C PHE A 60 6.30 5.50 -4.13
N PHE A 61 6.09 6.56 -3.37
CA PHE A 61 5.00 6.63 -2.40
C PHE A 61 3.63 6.72 -3.09
N LEU A 62 3.48 7.64 -4.04
CA LEU A 62 2.18 7.89 -4.67
C LEU A 62 1.85 6.89 -5.78
N TRP A 63 2.83 6.47 -6.57
CA TRP A 63 2.63 5.65 -7.77
C TRP A 63 3.23 4.24 -7.67
N GLY A 64 4.09 4.01 -6.67
CA GLY A 64 4.82 2.75 -6.56
C GLY A 64 5.76 2.46 -7.74
N SER A 65 6.18 3.49 -8.48
CA SER A 65 7.02 3.41 -9.69
C SER A 65 8.03 4.56 -9.73
N PRO A 66 9.05 4.50 -10.58
CA PRO A 66 10.00 5.60 -10.77
C PRO A 66 9.33 6.91 -11.17
N PRO A 67 9.95 8.07 -10.87
CA PRO A 67 9.46 9.37 -11.29
C PRO A 67 9.34 9.49 -12.80
N ASP A 68 8.33 10.22 -13.27
CA ASP A 68 8.18 10.53 -14.68
C ASP A 68 9.14 11.65 -15.10
N GLU A 69 9.22 11.87 -16.41
CA GLU A 69 10.13 12.84 -16.99
C GLU A 69 9.89 14.26 -16.49
N GLN A 70 8.63 14.63 -16.26
CA GLN A 70 8.28 15.95 -15.72
C GLN A 70 8.83 16.16 -14.32
N LEU A 71 8.64 15.16 -13.44
CA LEU A 71 9.11 15.22 -12.06
C LEU A 71 10.64 15.20 -11.99
N LEU A 72 11.28 14.41 -12.89
CA LEU A 72 12.75 14.38 -12.99
C LEU A 72 13.34 15.72 -13.46
N ARG A 73 12.73 16.37 -14.46
CA ARG A 73 13.19 17.71 -14.91
C ARG A 73 13.13 18.74 -13.78
N LEU A 74 11.98 18.81 -13.09
CA LEU A 74 11.84 19.73 -11.95
C LEU A 74 12.87 19.47 -10.85
N ALA A 75 13.20 18.18 -10.60
CA ALA A 75 14.23 17.83 -9.64
C ALA A 75 15.64 18.23 -10.11
N GLN A 76 15.94 18.12 -11.40
CA GLN A 76 17.23 18.52 -11.98
C GLN A 76 17.40 20.04 -11.98
N ASP A 77 16.33 20.79 -12.20
CA ASP A 77 16.31 22.25 -12.20
C ASP A 77 16.31 22.86 -10.78
N GLY A 78 16.11 22.02 -9.74
CA GLY A 78 16.08 22.44 -8.33
C GLY A 78 14.73 23.04 -7.89
N ASP A 79 13.70 22.92 -8.72
CA ASP A 79 12.36 23.52 -8.52
C ASP A 79 11.54 22.80 -7.44
N LEU A 80 11.84 21.56 -7.10
CA LEU A 80 11.19 20.83 -6.01
C LEU A 80 11.58 21.38 -4.62
N SER A 81 12.45 22.40 -4.60
CA SER A 81 12.70 23.18 -3.38
C SER A 81 11.53 24.08 -2.99
N ASN A 82 10.65 24.38 -3.91
CA ASN A 82 9.50 25.26 -3.70
C ASN A 82 8.28 24.46 -3.24
N SER A 83 7.72 24.80 -2.08
CA SER A 83 6.56 24.09 -1.49
C SER A 83 5.32 24.16 -2.39
N SER A 84 5.10 25.27 -3.11
CA SER A 84 3.97 25.39 -4.04
C SER A 84 4.13 24.48 -5.26
N GLU A 85 5.36 24.25 -5.71
CA GLU A 85 5.64 23.30 -6.78
C GLU A 85 5.43 21.86 -6.33
N ILE A 86 5.89 21.49 -5.14
CA ILE A 86 5.61 20.17 -4.55
C ILE A 86 4.11 19.94 -4.47
N GLU A 87 3.34 20.88 -3.97
CA GLU A 87 1.88 20.78 -3.88
C GLU A 87 1.24 20.57 -5.26
N ARG A 88 1.67 21.33 -6.26
CA ARG A 88 1.18 21.18 -7.63
C ARG A 88 1.47 19.81 -8.21
N GLN A 89 2.69 19.28 -7.97
CA GLN A 89 3.06 17.94 -8.42
C GLN A 89 2.30 16.86 -7.68
N VAL A 90 2.13 16.94 -6.37
CA VAL A 90 1.31 16.00 -5.58
C VAL A 90 -0.12 15.97 -6.11
N ARG A 91 -0.76 17.12 -6.35
CA ARG A 91 -2.11 17.18 -6.94
C ARG A 91 -2.17 16.52 -8.32
N ARG A 92 -1.20 16.78 -9.19
CA ARG A 92 -1.09 16.14 -10.49
C ARG A 92 -0.95 14.63 -10.35
N MET A 93 -0.05 14.19 -9.48
CA MET A 93 0.23 12.76 -9.26
C MET A 93 -0.97 12.04 -8.65
N MET A 94 -1.69 12.67 -7.75
CA MET A 94 -2.93 12.12 -7.17
C MET A 94 -4.07 11.99 -8.19
N ALA A 95 -4.12 12.84 -9.20
CA ALA A 95 -5.10 12.75 -10.29
C ALA A 95 -4.77 11.64 -11.31
N ASP A 96 -3.53 11.15 -11.33
CA ASP A 96 -3.08 10.08 -12.23
C ASP A 96 -3.62 8.70 -11.79
N PRO A 97 -4.01 7.81 -12.72
CA PRO A 97 -4.42 6.44 -12.38
C PRO A 97 -3.40 5.66 -11.56
N ARG A 98 -2.10 5.90 -11.74
CA ARG A 98 -1.02 5.26 -10.97
C ARG A 98 -1.13 5.50 -9.46
N ALA A 99 -1.82 6.54 -9.02
CA ALA A 99 -2.03 6.81 -7.59
C ALA A 99 -2.88 5.73 -6.88
N GLU A 100 -3.52 4.81 -7.62
CA GLU A 100 -4.12 3.60 -7.04
C GLU A 100 -3.09 2.77 -6.25
N ALA A 101 -1.80 2.95 -6.51
CA ALA A 101 -0.73 2.33 -5.72
C ALA A 101 -0.77 2.70 -4.23
N LEU A 102 -1.33 3.85 -3.86
CA LEU A 102 -1.55 4.18 -2.44
C LEU A 102 -2.49 3.18 -1.76
N ALA A 103 -3.54 2.77 -2.44
CA ALA A 103 -4.49 1.79 -1.89
C ALA A 103 -3.92 0.36 -1.99
N THR A 104 -3.42 -0.04 -3.15
CA THR A 104 -3.00 -1.43 -3.42
C THR A 104 -1.63 -1.80 -2.83
N ARG A 105 -0.82 -0.83 -2.43
CA ARG A 105 0.49 -1.06 -1.80
C ARG A 105 0.55 -0.51 -0.39
N PHE A 106 0.42 0.82 -0.20
CA PHE A 106 0.56 1.42 1.12
C PHE A 106 -0.57 0.97 2.06
N ALA A 107 -1.85 1.19 1.69
CA ALA A 107 -2.97 0.81 2.56
C ALA A 107 -3.06 -0.72 2.71
N ALA A 108 -2.82 -1.49 1.65
CA ALA A 108 -2.78 -2.95 1.73
C ALA A 108 -1.70 -3.45 2.69
N GLN A 109 -0.52 -2.84 2.69
CA GLN A 109 0.55 -3.18 3.63
C GLN A 109 0.23 -2.71 5.06
N TRP A 110 -0.21 -1.48 5.22
CA TRP A 110 -0.61 -0.91 6.51
C TRP A 110 -1.70 -1.73 7.19
N LEU A 111 -2.76 -2.09 6.45
CA LEU A 111 -3.89 -2.86 6.94
C LEU A 111 -3.66 -4.38 6.89
N ARG A 112 -2.49 -4.81 6.42
CA ARG A 112 -2.07 -6.22 6.30
C ARG A 112 -2.97 -7.05 5.38
N LEU A 113 -3.54 -6.46 4.34
CA LEU A 113 -4.48 -7.14 3.43
C LEU A 113 -3.85 -8.31 2.68
N GLN A 114 -2.53 -8.31 2.47
CA GLN A 114 -1.79 -9.44 1.91
C GLN A 114 -1.87 -10.70 2.78
N ASP A 115 -2.15 -10.56 4.07
CA ASP A 115 -2.28 -11.71 4.97
C ASP A 115 -3.61 -12.47 4.78
N LEU A 116 -4.58 -11.90 4.03
CA LEU A 116 -5.81 -12.62 3.66
C LEU A 116 -5.52 -13.94 2.91
N ASP A 117 -4.44 -14.01 2.14
CA ASP A 117 -4.02 -15.22 1.44
C ASP A 117 -3.57 -16.34 2.38
N LYS A 118 -3.28 -16.01 3.64
CA LYS A 118 -2.86 -16.96 4.69
C LYS A 118 -4.00 -17.39 5.61
N VAL A 119 -5.17 -16.75 5.47
CA VAL A 119 -6.33 -17.08 6.31
C VAL A 119 -7.12 -18.19 5.65
N HIS A 120 -7.31 -19.28 6.38
CA HIS A 120 -8.05 -20.46 5.94
C HIS A 120 -9.20 -20.74 6.91
N PRO A 121 -10.37 -20.06 6.72
CA PRO A 121 -11.56 -20.40 7.48
C PRO A 121 -11.96 -21.86 7.27
N ASP A 122 -12.44 -22.51 8.31
CA ASP A 122 -12.86 -23.90 8.24
C ASP A 122 -14.10 -24.03 7.34
N GLN A 123 -13.99 -24.88 6.30
CA GLN A 123 -15.04 -25.04 5.29
C GLN A 123 -16.35 -25.63 5.84
N PHE A 124 -16.32 -26.33 6.94
CA PHE A 124 -17.54 -26.83 7.57
C PHE A 124 -18.38 -25.69 8.17
N TRP A 125 -17.71 -24.71 8.76
CA TRP A 125 -18.36 -23.53 9.37
C TRP A 125 -18.59 -22.38 8.37
N PHE A 126 -17.73 -22.28 7.37
CA PHE A 126 -17.75 -21.20 6.38
C PHE A 126 -17.66 -21.75 4.95
N PRO A 127 -18.68 -22.54 4.50
CA PRO A 127 -18.65 -23.24 3.22
C PRO A 127 -18.56 -22.30 2.01
N ASP A 128 -19.02 -21.06 2.16
CA ASP A 128 -19.02 -20.06 1.09
C ASP A 128 -17.72 -19.24 1.00
N PHE A 129 -16.75 -19.47 1.89
CA PHE A 129 -15.48 -18.76 1.83
C PHE A 129 -14.56 -19.40 0.78
N ASP A 130 -14.18 -18.61 -0.21
CA ASP A 130 -13.26 -18.99 -1.28
C ASP A 130 -12.29 -17.85 -1.59
N GLN A 131 -11.33 -18.09 -2.49
CA GLN A 131 -10.37 -17.08 -2.91
C GLN A 131 -11.03 -15.88 -3.58
N GLN A 132 -12.11 -16.09 -4.33
CA GLN A 132 -12.83 -14.99 -4.98
C GLN A 132 -13.48 -14.06 -3.96
N LEU A 133 -13.99 -14.61 -2.85
CA LEU A 133 -14.52 -13.80 -1.75
C LEU A 133 -13.39 -13.05 -1.02
N ALA A 134 -12.27 -13.70 -0.75
CA ALA A 134 -11.10 -13.04 -0.15
C ALA A 134 -10.58 -11.88 -1.01
N ASP A 135 -10.47 -12.09 -2.33
CA ASP A 135 -10.07 -11.05 -3.28
C ASP A 135 -11.08 -9.90 -3.33
N ALA A 136 -12.39 -10.22 -3.26
CA ALA A 136 -13.44 -9.21 -3.22
C ALA A 136 -13.39 -8.38 -1.93
N MET A 137 -13.12 -9.00 -0.78
CA MET A 137 -12.92 -8.31 0.50
C MET A 137 -11.69 -7.39 0.48
N ARG A 138 -10.59 -7.86 -0.12
CA ARG A 138 -9.38 -7.03 -0.31
C ARG A 138 -9.70 -5.82 -1.18
N ARG A 139 -10.35 -6.05 -2.31
CA ARG A 139 -10.70 -5.01 -3.27
C ARG A 139 -11.68 -3.98 -2.72
N GLU A 140 -12.62 -4.38 -1.89
CA GLU A 140 -13.50 -3.48 -1.13
C GLU A 140 -12.68 -2.44 -0.36
N THR A 141 -11.73 -2.93 0.43
CA THR A 141 -10.90 -2.07 1.32
C THR A 141 -9.99 -1.14 0.52
N GLU A 142 -9.38 -1.64 -0.55
CA GLU A 142 -8.56 -0.83 -1.45
C GLU A 142 -9.37 0.31 -2.09
N LEU A 143 -10.54 0.00 -2.66
CA LEU A 143 -11.41 0.99 -3.29
C LEU A 143 -11.98 2.00 -2.28
N PHE A 144 -12.31 1.53 -1.08
CA PHE A 144 -12.77 2.39 -0.02
C PHE A 144 -11.69 3.40 0.40
N PHE A 145 -10.47 2.93 0.65
CA PHE A 145 -9.34 3.80 0.97
C PHE A 145 -9.03 4.78 -0.18
N ASP A 146 -8.94 4.28 -1.42
CA ASP A 146 -8.71 5.12 -2.60
C ASP A 146 -9.75 6.24 -2.74
N SER A 147 -11.02 5.92 -2.46
CA SER A 147 -12.10 6.90 -2.53
C SER A 147 -11.98 8.02 -1.49
N VAL A 148 -11.57 7.70 -0.27
CA VAL A 148 -11.35 8.69 0.80
C VAL A 148 -10.19 9.61 0.41
N VAL A 149 -9.09 9.06 -0.08
CA VAL A 149 -7.90 9.82 -0.47
C VAL A 149 -8.16 10.68 -1.70
N ARG A 150 -8.72 10.12 -2.78
CA ARG A 150 -8.95 10.88 -4.02
C ARG A 150 -10.02 11.96 -3.91
N GLN A 151 -10.97 11.79 -3.01
CA GLN A 151 -12.03 12.77 -2.76
C GLN A 151 -11.67 13.78 -1.66
N ASP A 152 -10.43 13.71 -1.16
CA ASP A 152 -9.91 14.57 -0.08
C ASP A 152 -10.85 14.62 1.13
N ARG A 153 -11.34 13.44 1.55
CA ARG A 153 -12.26 13.29 2.67
C ARG A 153 -11.51 13.24 3.99
N GLY A 154 -12.20 13.58 5.07
CA GLY A 154 -11.62 13.52 6.41
C GLY A 154 -11.17 12.10 6.79
N VAL A 155 -9.99 11.95 7.39
CA VAL A 155 -9.42 10.64 7.78
C VAL A 155 -10.33 9.84 8.71
N LEU A 156 -11.15 10.50 9.53
CA LEU A 156 -12.12 9.83 10.40
C LEU A 156 -13.20 9.09 9.62
N GLU A 157 -13.43 9.43 8.35
CA GLU A 157 -14.37 8.71 7.50
C GLU A 157 -13.95 7.25 7.28
N LEU A 158 -12.64 6.96 7.37
CA LEU A 158 -12.17 5.57 7.39
C LEU A 158 -12.81 4.73 8.50
N LEU A 159 -13.25 5.33 9.60
CA LEU A 159 -13.89 4.63 10.72
C LEU A 159 -15.41 4.80 10.76
N THR A 160 -15.94 5.88 10.18
CA THR A 160 -17.34 6.28 10.37
C THR A 160 -18.20 6.23 9.11
N ALA A 161 -17.63 5.84 7.97
CA ALA A 161 -18.36 5.82 6.70
C ALA A 161 -19.60 4.89 6.75
N ASP A 162 -20.69 5.40 6.20
CA ASP A 162 -21.97 4.69 5.99
C ASP A 162 -22.11 4.08 4.60
N TYR A 163 -20.99 3.80 3.94
CA TYR A 163 -20.93 3.20 2.61
C TYR A 163 -19.73 2.28 2.48
N THR A 164 -19.80 1.41 1.48
CA THR A 164 -18.68 0.56 1.07
C THR A 164 -18.70 0.31 -0.44
N TYR A 165 -17.78 -0.53 -0.95
CA TYR A 165 -17.67 -0.90 -2.36
C TYR A 165 -17.92 -2.39 -2.54
N LEU A 166 -18.95 -2.74 -3.32
CA LEU A 166 -19.39 -4.12 -3.48
C LEU A 166 -19.51 -4.53 -4.94
N ASN A 167 -19.14 -5.77 -5.22
CA ASN A 167 -19.62 -6.53 -6.37
C ASN A 167 -20.70 -7.54 -5.91
N ALA A 168 -21.30 -8.29 -6.84
CA ALA A 168 -22.36 -9.27 -6.51
C ALA A 168 -21.89 -10.33 -5.51
N ARG A 169 -20.64 -10.81 -5.62
CA ARG A 169 -20.10 -11.86 -4.72
C ARG A 169 -20.03 -11.39 -3.26
N LEU A 170 -19.50 -10.19 -3.05
CA LEU A 170 -19.36 -9.62 -1.72
C LEU A 170 -20.70 -9.13 -1.15
N ALA A 171 -21.56 -8.58 -2.00
CA ALA A 171 -22.91 -8.17 -1.60
C ALA A 171 -23.75 -9.37 -1.12
N GLY A 172 -23.64 -10.52 -1.81
CA GLY A 172 -24.27 -11.76 -1.36
C GLY A 172 -23.73 -12.23 0.00
N HIS A 173 -22.44 -12.10 0.24
CA HIS A 173 -21.84 -12.42 1.55
C HIS A 173 -22.29 -11.48 2.68
N TYR A 174 -22.62 -10.24 2.34
CA TYR A 174 -23.10 -9.23 3.31
C TYR A 174 -24.63 -9.17 3.44
N ASP A 175 -25.36 -10.02 2.72
CA ASP A 175 -26.82 -9.99 2.62
C ASP A 175 -27.36 -8.62 2.13
N ILE A 176 -26.60 -7.92 1.27
CA ILE A 176 -26.98 -6.64 0.70
C ILE A 176 -27.62 -6.88 -0.68
N PRO A 177 -28.93 -6.59 -0.83
CA PRO A 177 -29.65 -6.87 -2.07
C PRO A 177 -29.31 -5.89 -3.20
N ASN A 178 -29.71 -6.24 -4.43
CA ASN A 178 -29.70 -5.38 -5.62
C ASN A 178 -28.30 -4.99 -6.17
N VAL A 179 -27.26 -5.71 -5.80
CA VAL A 179 -25.92 -5.57 -6.39
C VAL A 179 -25.67 -6.73 -7.34
N GLN A 180 -25.48 -6.46 -8.63
CA GLN A 180 -25.29 -7.48 -9.66
C GLN A 180 -23.99 -7.28 -10.43
N GLY A 181 -23.43 -8.37 -10.95
CA GLY A 181 -22.23 -8.36 -11.79
C GLY A 181 -20.91 -8.28 -10.99
N ALA A 182 -19.80 -8.41 -11.71
CA ALA A 182 -18.47 -8.52 -11.11
C ALA A 182 -17.83 -7.17 -10.77
N HIS A 183 -18.28 -6.06 -11.36
CA HIS A 183 -17.71 -4.75 -11.14
C HIS A 183 -18.15 -4.16 -9.79
N PHE A 184 -17.19 -3.54 -9.11
CA PHE A 184 -17.44 -2.87 -7.84
C PHE A 184 -18.14 -1.53 -8.04
N ARG A 185 -19.01 -1.20 -7.10
CA ARG A 185 -19.71 0.09 -7.03
C ARG A 185 -19.86 0.53 -5.58
N ARG A 186 -19.91 1.83 -5.37
CA ARG A 186 -20.23 2.39 -4.07
C ARG A 186 -21.69 2.07 -3.70
N VAL A 187 -21.89 1.54 -2.49
CA VAL A 187 -23.21 1.17 -1.94
C VAL A 187 -23.34 1.81 -0.56
N GLY A 188 -24.42 2.54 -0.34
CA GLY A 188 -24.79 3.05 0.99
C GLY A 188 -25.22 1.90 1.90
N LEU A 189 -24.80 1.96 3.15
CA LEU A 189 -25.21 1.02 4.19
C LEU A 189 -26.50 1.52 4.85
N ALA A 190 -27.38 0.60 5.26
CA ALA A 190 -28.56 0.96 6.01
C ALA A 190 -28.19 1.57 7.36
N ALA A 191 -29.02 2.48 7.88
CA ALA A 191 -28.73 3.19 9.14
C ALA A 191 -28.62 2.26 10.36
N ASP A 192 -29.23 1.09 10.30
CA ASP A 192 -29.17 0.03 11.32
C ASP A 192 -28.11 -1.05 11.00
N SER A 193 -27.34 -0.87 9.93
CA SER A 193 -26.29 -1.80 9.55
C SER A 193 -25.23 -1.92 10.67
N PRO A 194 -24.85 -3.15 11.05
CA PRO A 194 -23.72 -3.34 11.96
C PRO A 194 -22.37 -3.08 11.30
N ARG A 195 -22.36 -2.78 10.00
CA ARG A 195 -21.15 -2.48 9.22
C ARG A 195 -20.98 -0.98 9.10
N GLY A 196 -19.73 -0.53 9.11
CA GLY A 196 -19.37 0.87 8.90
C GLY A 196 -17.86 1.02 8.92
N GLY A 197 -17.32 1.84 8.03
CA GLY A 197 -15.89 2.07 7.91
C GLY A 197 -15.05 0.79 7.80
N LEU A 198 -13.74 0.91 7.93
CA LEU A 198 -12.77 -0.20 7.82
C LEU A 198 -13.07 -1.36 8.77
N LEU A 199 -13.44 -1.05 10.02
CA LEU A 199 -13.63 -2.07 11.06
C LEU A 199 -14.85 -2.97 10.80
N GLY A 200 -15.78 -2.55 9.94
CA GLY A 200 -16.93 -3.32 9.51
C GLY A 200 -16.70 -4.15 8.24
N GLN A 201 -15.57 -3.99 7.56
CA GLN A 201 -15.28 -4.67 6.31
C GLN A 201 -14.85 -6.12 6.52
N GLY A 202 -15.24 -6.98 5.59
CA GLY A 202 -14.96 -8.42 5.64
C GLY A 202 -13.48 -8.75 5.70
N SER A 203 -12.62 -8.00 5.01
CA SER A 203 -11.17 -8.15 5.05
C SER A 203 -10.63 -8.06 6.49
N ILE A 204 -10.95 -6.99 7.20
CA ILE A 204 -10.46 -6.74 8.56
C ILE A 204 -11.05 -7.76 9.55
N LEU A 205 -12.33 -8.07 9.39
CA LEU A 205 -13.00 -9.04 10.25
C LEU A 205 -12.41 -10.44 10.07
N THR A 206 -12.09 -10.84 8.83
CA THR A 206 -11.47 -12.14 8.51
C THR A 206 -10.03 -12.22 9.02
N LEU A 207 -9.20 -11.21 8.75
CA LEU A 207 -7.82 -11.12 9.24
C LEU A 207 -7.70 -11.22 10.77
N THR A 208 -8.73 -10.77 11.48
CA THR A 208 -8.75 -10.72 12.95
C THR A 208 -9.60 -11.82 13.57
N SER A 209 -9.78 -12.95 12.87
CA SER A 209 -10.55 -14.12 13.33
C SER A 209 -9.68 -15.38 13.33
N HIS A 210 -10.13 -16.38 14.05
CA HIS A 210 -9.61 -17.76 13.95
C HIS A 210 -10.37 -18.54 12.87
N ALA A 211 -9.86 -19.71 12.48
CA ALA A 211 -10.46 -20.54 11.43
C ALA A 211 -11.94 -20.89 11.68
N ILE A 212 -12.36 -21.05 12.93
CA ILE A 212 -13.72 -21.49 13.31
C ILE A 212 -14.53 -20.45 14.09
N ARG A 213 -13.95 -19.31 14.45
CA ARG A 213 -14.61 -18.31 15.31
C ARG A 213 -13.98 -16.92 15.20
N THR A 214 -14.74 -15.90 15.54
CA THR A 214 -14.23 -14.55 15.72
C THR A 214 -13.29 -14.47 16.95
N SER A 215 -12.39 -13.47 16.94
CA SER A 215 -11.48 -13.24 18.06
C SER A 215 -11.44 -11.74 18.43
N PRO A 216 -12.17 -11.31 19.44
CA PRO A 216 -12.09 -9.93 19.94
C PRO A 216 -10.66 -9.53 20.35
N VAL A 217 -9.88 -10.50 20.89
CA VAL A 217 -8.48 -10.27 21.31
C VAL A 217 -7.60 -9.95 20.09
N LEU A 218 -7.66 -10.78 19.03
CA LEU A 218 -6.89 -10.52 17.80
C LEU A 218 -7.30 -9.19 17.15
N ARG A 219 -8.60 -8.88 17.18
CA ARG A 219 -9.11 -7.60 16.66
C ARG A 219 -8.62 -6.42 17.48
N GLY A 220 -8.67 -6.51 18.80
CA GLY A 220 -8.12 -5.47 19.69
C GLY A 220 -6.62 -5.28 19.47
N LYS A 221 -5.85 -6.37 19.38
CA LYS A 221 -4.42 -6.31 19.05
C LYS A 221 -4.18 -5.63 17.70
N TRP A 222 -4.92 -6.04 16.66
CA TRP A 222 -4.78 -5.45 15.32
C TRP A 222 -5.07 -3.94 15.31
N ILE A 223 -6.09 -3.47 16.07
CA ILE A 223 -6.41 -2.05 16.21
C ILE A 223 -5.26 -1.31 16.90
N LEU A 224 -4.72 -1.86 17.98
CA LEU A 224 -3.59 -1.25 18.70
C LEU A 224 -2.35 -1.18 17.80
N ASP A 225 -2.02 -2.25 17.09
CA ASP A 225 -0.85 -2.34 16.23
C ASP A 225 -0.96 -1.42 15.00
N ASN A 226 -2.08 -1.48 14.27
CA ASN A 226 -2.17 -0.90 12.92
C ASN A 226 -2.88 0.48 12.90
N ILE A 227 -3.86 0.72 13.76
CA ILE A 227 -4.60 1.98 13.79
C ILE A 227 -4.00 2.97 14.79
N LEU A 228 -3.67 2.50 15.99
CA LEU A 228 -3.18 3.36 17.08
C LEU A 228 -1.65 3.43 17.17
N GLY A 229 -0.92 2.50 16.52
CA GLY A 229 0.55 2.44 16.59
C GLY A 229 1.09 2.20 18.01
N THR A 230 0.28 1.60 18.88
CA THR A 230 0.60 1.30 20.29
C THR A 230 0.45 -0.20 20.55
N PRO A 231 1.37 -1.04 20.02
CA PRO A 231 1.29 -2.48 20.22
C PRO A 231 1.27 -2.84 21.70
N PRO A 232 0.48 -3.84 22.10
CA PRO A 232 0.49 -4.32 23.48
C PRO A 232 1.86 -4.90 23.83
N PRO A 233 2.28 -4.83 25.11
CA PRO A 233 3.53 -5.48 25.53
C PRO A 233 3.47 -6.98 25.25
N ASP A 234 4.64 -7.57 25.02
CA ASP A 234 4.76 -9.02 24.89
C ASP A 234 4.24 -9.72 26.15
N PRO A 235 3.59 -10.89 25.99
CA PRO A 235 3.15 -11.67 27.16
C PRO A 235 4.35 -11.99 28.04
N PRO A 236 4.16 -12.05 29.37
CA PRO A 236 5.22 -12.45 30.30
C PRO A 236 5.84 -13.79 29.88
N PRO A 237 7.16 -13.98 30.01
CA PRO A 237 7.78 -15.26 29.72
C PRO A 237 7.18 -16.34 30.61
N ASN A 238 6.87 -17.51 30.01
CA ASN A 238 6.28 -18.68 30.65
C ASN A 238 4.76 -18.63 30.95
N VAL A 239 3.99 -17.83 30.25
CA VAL A 239 2.53 -17.99 30.19
C VAL A 239 2.22 -19.03 29.11
N PRO A 240 1.64 -20.21 29.44
CA PRO A 240 1.31 -21.25 28.47
C PRO A 240 0.19 -20.84 27.50
#